data_36be36cf733835ab74f8e8e49a4085c3
#
_entry.id   36be36cf733835ab74f8e8e49a4085c3
#
_cell.length_a   1.000
_cell.length_b   1.000
_cell.length_c   1.000
_cell.angle_alpha   90.00
_cell.angle_beta   90.00
_cell.angle_gamma   90.00
#
_symmetry.space_group_name_H-M   'P 1'
#
loop_
_entity.id
_entity.type
_entity.pdbx_description
1 polymer ?
#
loop_
_entity_poly.entity_id
_entity_poly.type
_entity_poly.pdbx_seq_one_letter_code
_entity_poly.pdbx_strand_id
1 'polypeptide(L)'
;PGVYEYQLDAAAKYIFYQHGAQGDGYPSIIGGGTNAYMGHYFHKTDVLKDGDLVLMDYAPDYHYYTSDVTRIWPVNGKFNKKQAALYKFIVAYRDALFRYIKPGITSNEVLNNAAVDMKEYLIGKSFVKPAHLKAVQNGITFRGHFQHPVGMAVHDVGRVHGVTLQEGMVFTIDPMIWIPEERHYIRIEDVAVVTKTGVENLSDFVPSNIEDVERTIKEIGLTEFRPVKSLPLK
;
A
#
# COMPACT_ATOMS: atom_id res chain seq x y z
N PRO A 1 -5.86 -6.13 -17.75
CA PRO A 1 -5.30 -5.28 -18.81
C PRO A 1 -6.41 -4.64 -19.67
N GLY A 2 -6.13 -3.42 -20.23
CA GLY A 2 -7.09 -2.71 -21.06
C GLY A 2 -8.11 -1.83 -20.29
N VAL A 3 -8.11 -1.87 -18.98
CA VAL A 3 -8.91 -0.99 -18.12
C VAL A 3 -8.14 0.32 -17.87
N TYR A 4 -8.83 1.44 -17.86
CA TYR A 4 -8.22 2.72 -17.48
C TYR A 4 -8.12 2.86 -15.95
N GLU A 5 -7.11 3.57 -15.48
CA GLU A 5 -6.92 3.86 -14.04
C GLU A 5 -8.15 4.51 -13.42
N TYR A 6 -8.80 5.47 -14.08
CA TYR A 6 -10.04 6.11 -13.58
C TYR A 6 -11.23 5.14 -13.46
N GLN A 7 -11.23 4.01 -14.17
CA GLN A 7 -12.30 3.02 -14.05
C GLN A 7 -12.20 2.25 -12.73
N LEU A 8 -10.97 2.02 -12.23
CA LEU A 8 -10.77 1.47 -10.88
C LEU A 8 -11.23 2.47 -9.81
N ASP A 9 -10.92 3.75 -9.99
CA ASP A 9 -11.41 4.82 -9.11
C ASP A 9 -12.94 4.85 -9.04
N ALA A 10 -13.58 4.81 -10.20
CA ALA A 10 -15.05 4.79 -10.30
C ALA A 10 -15.66 3.55 -9.62
N ALA A 11 -15.03 2.38 -9.75
CA ALA A 11 -15.49 1.15 -9.12
C ALA A 11 -15.37 1.22 -7.59
N ALA A 12 -14.25 1.74 -7.06
CA ALA A 12 -14.06 1.94 -5.63
C ALA A 12 -15.10 2.92 -5.06
N LYS A 13 -15.29 4.07 -5.70
CA LYS A 13 -16.27 5.08 -5.31
C LYS A 13 -17.70 4.56 -5.33
N TYR A 14 -18.04 3.75 -6.32
CA TYR A 14 -19.35 3.10 -6.35
C TYR A 14 -19.60 2.29 -5.07
N ILE A 15 -18.61 1.50 -4.64
CA ILE A 15 -18.71 0.72 -3.39
C ILE A 15 -18.80 1.63 -2.18
N PHE A 16 -17.97 2.68 -2.10
CA PHE A 16 -18.00 3.62 -0.98
C PHE A 16 -19.39 4.24 -0.79
N TYR A 17 -19.95 4.80 -1.85
CA TYR A 17 -21.28 5.43 -1.79
C TYR A 17 -22.39 4.42 -1.56
N GLN A 18 -22.29 3.21 -2.11
CA GLN A 18 -23.28 2.16 -1.87
C GLN A 18 -23.34 1.75 -0.39
N HIS A 19 -22.22 1.88 0.33
CA HIS A 19 -22.12 1.59 1.76
C HIS A 19 -22.28 2.82 2.65
N GLY A 20 -22.69 3.96 2.12
CA GLY A 20 -23.06 5.15 2.88
C GLY A 20 -21.91 6.10 3.22
N ALA A 21 -20.78 5.99 2.53
CA ALA A 21 -19.72 7.00 2.65
C ALA A 21 -20.22 8.38 2.18
N GLN A 22 -19.74 9.44 2.82
CA GLN A 22 -20.07 10.82 2.47
C GLN A 22 -19.22 11.34 1.30
N GLY A 23 -18.09 10.71 1.04
CA GLY A 23 -17.16 11.09 -0.02
C GLY A 23 -15.90 10.25 0.00
N ASP A 24 -14.89 10.73 -0.74
CA ASP A 24 -13.52 10.22 -0.62
C ASP A 24 -12.88 10.88 0.60
N GLY A 25 -12.13 10.12 1.40
CA GLY A 25 -11.33 10.67 2.50
C GLY A 25 -10.19 11.57 2.01
N TYR A 26 -9.72 11.29 0.80
CA TYR A 26 -8.70 12.06 0.07
C TYR A 26 -8.79 11.74 -1.44
N PRO A 27 -8.15 12.55 -2.32
CA PRO A 27 -8.06 12.23 -3.73
C PRO A 27 -7.31 10.91 -3.93
N SER A 28 -7.99 9.88 -4.41
CA SER A 28 -7.42 8.56 -4.62
C SER A 28 -6.20 8.57 -5.54
N ILE A 29 -5.21 7.76 -5.22
CA ILE A 29 -4.01 7.55 -6.02
C ILE A 29 -4.15 6.19 -6.69
N ILE A 30 -4.21 6.18 -8.03
CA ILE A 30 -4.28 4.94 -8.80
C ILE A 30 -3.32 5.07 -9.97
N GLY A 31 -2.25 4.30 -9.92
CA GLY A 31 -1.20 4.37 -10.93
C GLY A 31 -0.76 3.00 -11.42
N GLY A 32 -0.80 2.78 -12.74
CA GLY A 32 -0.28 1.59 -13.39
C GLY A 32 1.18 1.76 -13.84
N GLY A 33 1.99 0.71 -13.71
CA GLY A 33 3.36 0.69 -14.20
C GLY A 33 4.20 1.87 -13.68
N THR A 34 4.73 2.69 -14.58
CA THR A 34 5.58 3.84 -14.24
C THR A 34 4.84 5.01 -13.58
N ASN A 35 3.51 5.08 -13.68
CA ASN A 35 2.71 6.12 -13.00
C ASN A 35 2.77 5.95 -11.48
N ALA A 36 2.77 4.70 -10.99
CA ALA A 36 2.91 4.40 -9.57
C ALA A 36 4.21 4.96 -8.96
N TYR A 37 5.26 5.17 -9.76
CA TYR A 37 6.54 5.71 -9.29
C TYR A 37 6.45 7.15 -8.75
N MET A 38 5.42 7.90 -9.15
CA MET A 38 5.23 9.27 -8.68
C MET A 38 4.77 9.37 -7.22
N GLY A 39 4.41 8.24 -6.58
CA GLY A 39 3.88 8.20 -5.23
C GLY A 39 2.47 8.79 -5.12
N HIS A 40 2.33 10.09 -5.33
CA HIS A 40 1.04 10.81 -5.36
C HIS A 40 0.59 11.10 -6.80
N TYR A 41 0.20 10.07 -7.55
CA TYR A 41 -0.27 10.20 -8.92
C TYR A 41 -1.80 10.33 -8.98
N PHE A 42 -2.30 11.51 -9.32
CA PHE A 42 -3.73 11.84 -9.31
C PHE A 42 -4.42 11.86 -10.69
N HIS A 43 -3.67 11.77 -11.80
CA HIS A 43 -4.26 11.93 -13.14
C HIS A 43 -5.17 10.78 -13.55
N LYS A 44 -4.78 9.54 -13.29
CA LYS A 44 -5.58 8.33 -13.53
C LYS A 44 -6.05 8.17 -14.99
N THR A 45 -5.22 8.57 -15.95
CA THR A 45 -5.62 8.66 -17.37
C THR A 45 -5.11 7.52 -18.25
N ASP A 46 -4.17 6.74 -17.76
CA ASP A 46 -3.53 5.71 -18.56
C ASP A 46 -4.29 4.37 -18.52
N VAL A 47 -4.08 3.60 -19.58
CA VAL A 47 -4.58 2.22 -19.69
C VAL A 47 -3.62 1.28 -18.95
N LEU A 48 -4.16 0.43 -18.11
CA LEU A 48 -3.42 -0.61 -17.40
C LEU A 48 -2.96 -1.70 -18.39
N LYS A 49 -1.66 -1.99 -18.40
CA LYS A 49 -1.02 -2.89 -19.37
C LYS A 49 -0.71 -4.25 -18.76
N ASP A 50 -0.71 -5.27 -19.61
CA ASP A 50 -0.23 -6.60 -19.23
C ASP A 50 1.22 -6.53 -18.73
N GLY A 51 1.49 -7.21 -17.62
CA GLY A 51 2.81 -7.25 -17.00
C GLY A 51 3.14 -6.08 -16.07
N ASP A 52 2.31 -5.02 -16.02
CA ASP A 52 2.45 -3.94 -15.05
C ASP A 52 1.92 -4.36 -13.66
N LEU A 53 2.38 -3.65 -12.64
CA LEU A 53 1.69 -3.55 -11.35
C LEU A 53 0.78 -2.33 -11.37
N VAL A 54 -0.35 -2.39 -10.70
CA VAL A 54 -1.18 -1.22 -10.38
C VAL A 54 -1.19 -1.02 -8.87
N LEU A 55 -0.94 0.21 -8.47
CA LEU A 55 -1.06 0.69 -7.09
C LEU A 55 -2.40 1.39 -6.95
N MET A 56 -3.14 1.04 -5.92
CA MET A 56 -4.31 1.78 -5.46
C MET A 56 -4.14 2.16 -3.99
N ASP A 57 -4.30 3.44 -3.75
CA ASP A 57 -4.24 4.07 -2.46
C ASP A 57 -5.50 4.96 -2.33
N TYR A 58 -6.42 4.56 -1.46
CA TYR A 58 -7.75 5.13 -1.41
C TYR A 58 -8.50 4.73 -0.14
N ALA A 59 -9.34 5.62 0.35
CA ALA A 59 -10.28 5.34 1.42
C ALA A 59 -11.51 6.25 1.35
N PRO A 60 -12.67 5.80 1.89
CA PRO A 60 -13.86 6.64 2.02
C PRO A 60 -13.75 7.59 3.22
N ASP A 61 -14.54 8.66 3.19
CA ASP A 61 -14.98 9.38 4.38
C ASP A 61 -16.29 8.74 4.87
N TYR A 62 -16.26 8.20 6.08
CA TYR A 62 -17.41 7.58 6.71
C TYR A 62 -17.62 8.14 8.12
N HIS A 63 -18.75 8.81 8.33
CA HIS A 63 -19.07 9.50 9.59
C HIS A 63 -17.96 10.44 10.07
N TYR A 64 -17.40 11.22 9.15
CA TYR A 64 -16.30 12.18 9.37
C TYR A 64 -14.93 11.54 9.71
N TYR A 65 -14.79 10.25 9.61
CA TYR A 65 -13.51 9.57 9.75
C TYR A 65 -13.10 8.94 8.42
N THR A 66 -11.82 8.96 8.17
CA THR A 66 -11.23 8.28 7.01
C THR A 66 -10.30 7.15 7.43
N SER A 67 -9.76 6.49 6.46
CA SER A 67 -8.70 5.49 6.57
C SER A 67 -7.58 5.85 5.62
N ASP A 68 -6.58 4.98 5.51
CA ASP A 68 -5.53 5.08 4.50
C ASP A 68 -5.01 3.69 4.18
N VAL A 69 -5.33 3.18 3.00
CA VAL A 69 -4.99 1.81 2.63
C VAL A 69 -4.44 1.75 1.23
N THR A 70 -3.18 1.36 1.12
CA THR A 70 -2.57 1.07 -0.18
C THR A 70 -2.40 -0.41 -0.39
N ARG A 71 -2.78 -0.87 -1.59
CA ARG A 71 -2.41 -2.18 -2.13
C ARG A 71 -1.84 -2.04 -3.54
N ILE A 72 -0.97 -2.98 -3.88
CA ILE A 72 -0.41 -3.09 -5.23
C ILE A 72 -0.52 -4.52 -5.72
N TRP A 73 -0.92 -4.71 -6.97
CA TRP A 73 -1.10 -6.03 -7.56
C TRP A 73 -0.80 -6.06 -9.07
N PRO A 74 -0.52 -7.25 -9.63
CA PRO A 74 -0.27 -7.38 -11.06
C PRO A 74 -1.56 -7.19 -11.87
N VAL A 75 -1.50 -6.35 -12.88
CA VAL A 75 -2.63 -6.02 -13.76
C VAL A 75 -3.21 -7.26 -14.45
N ASN A 76 -2.37 -8.27 -14.74
CA ASN A 76 -2.78 -9.52 -15.36
C ASN A 76 -3.12 -10.64 -14.35
N GLY A 77 -3.15 -10.33 -13.05
CA GLY A 77 -3.51 -11.27 -12.00
C GLY A 77 -2.40 -12.25 -11.58
N LYS A 78 -1.15 -12.07 -12.08
CA LYS A 78 -0.04 -12.97 -11.75
C LYS A 78 1.27 -12.20 -11.55
N PHE A 79 1.84 -12.29 -10.34
CA PHE A 79 3.17 -11.74 -10.09
C PHE A 79 4.24 -12.49 -10.90
N ASN A 80 5.03 -11.78 -11.68
CA ASN A 80 6.22 -12.36 -12.27
C ASN A 80 7.32 -12.52 -11.19
N LYS A 81 8.39 -13.26 -11.51
CA LYS A 81 9.47 -13.58 -10.56
C LYS A 81 10.09 -12.33 -9.91
N LYS A 82 10.28 -11.25 -10.68
CA LYS A 82 10.82 -9.98 -10.18
C LYS A 82 9.86 -9.31 -9.20
N GLN A 83 8.61 -9.14 -9.62
CA GLN A 83 7.56 -8.53 -8.81
C GLN A 83 7.34 -9.30 -7.51
N ALA A 84 7.25 -10.63 -7.59
CA ALA A 84 7.06 -11.48 -6.42
C ALA A 84 8.18 -11.34 -5.38
N ALA A 85 9.45 -11.26 -5.81
CA ALA A 85 10.57 -11.12 -4.90
C ALA A 85 10.53 -9.79 -4.13
N LEU A 86 10.23 -8.69 -4.83
CA LEU A 86 10.14 -7.35 -4.25
C LEU A 86 8.89 -7.20 -3.37
N TYR A 87 7.76 -7.73 -3.82
CA TYR A 87 6.52 -7.71 -3.07
C TYR A 87 6.61 -8.49 -1.75
N LYS A 88 7.20 -9.70 -1.78
CA LYS A 88 7.46 -10.50 -0.57
C LYS A 88 8.34 -9.77 0.44
N PHE A 89 9.31 -8.99 -0.03
CA PHE A 89 10.11 -8.15 0.85
C PHE A 89 9.26 -7.09 1.55
N ILE A 90 8.38 -6.41 0.83
CA ILE A 90 7.51 -5.37 1.40
C ILE A 90 6.53 -5.96 2.42
N VAL A 91 5.90 -7.09 2.11
CA VAL A 91 5.01 -7.80 3.05
C VAL A 91 5.78 -8.21 4.31
N ALA A 92 6.95 -8.82 4.17
CA ALA A 92 7.79 -9.21 5.31
C ALA A 92 8.21 -8.00 6.15
N TYR A 93 8.48 -6.85 5.51
CA TYR A 93 8.84 -5.64 6.23
C TYR A 93 7.66 -5.05 7.02
N ARG A 94 6.47 -5.01 6.41
CA ARG A 94 5.24 -4.65 7.11
C ARG A 94 5.06 -5.51 8.36
N ASP A 95 5.15 -6.82 8.21
CA ASP A 95 4.96 -7.76 9.32
C ASP A 95 6.02 -7.57 10.41
N ALA A 96 7.26 -7.26 10.03
CA ALA A 96 8.32 -6.93 10.98
C ALA A 96 8.02 -5.63 11.75
N LEU A 97 7.49 -4.60 11.09
CA LEU A 97 7.07 -3.36 11.75
C LEU A 97 5.96 -3.63 12.77
N PHE A 98 4.88 -4.29 12.37
CA PHE A 98 3.76 -4.63 13.26
C PHE A 98 4.20 -5.43 14.50
N ARG A 99 5.17 -6.33 14.38
CA ARG A 99 5.67 -7.17 15.48
C ARG A 99 6.19 -6.37 16.67
N TYR A 100 6.75 -5.19 16.43
CA TYR A 100 7.40 -4.39 17.46
C TYR A 100 6.54 -3.25 17.99
N ILE A 101 5.39 -2.96 17.38
CA ILE A 101 4.50 -1.88 17.84
C ILE A 101 3.81 -2.27 19.15
N LYS A 102 4.00 -1.45 20.16
CA LYS A 102 3.33 -1.57 21.47
C LYS A 102 3.42 -0.24 22.23
N PRO A 103 2.62 -0.03 23.28
CA PRO A 103 2.79 1.14 24.14
C PRO A 103 4.18 1.22 24.75
N GLY A 104 4.71 2.42 24.88
CA GLY A 104 5.99 2.70 25.54
C GLY A 104 7.23 2.58 24.65
N ILE A 105 7.12 2.06 23.42
CA ILE A 105 8.21 2.06 22.45
C ILE A 105 8.13 3.30 21.54
N THR A 106 9.25 3.77 21.05
CA THR A 106 9.25 4.84 20.03
C THR A 106 9.15 4.25 18.62
N SER A 107 8.61 5.01 17.67
CA SER A 107 8.61 4.62 16.25
C SER A 107 10.01 4.34 15.70
N ASN A 108 11.03 5.07 16.20
CA ASN A 108 12.42 4.82 15.82
C ASN A 108 12.94 3.47 16.31
N GLU A 109 12.57 3.05 17.51
CA GLU A 109 12.93 1.72 18.02
C GLU A 109 12.24 0.60 17.24
N VAL A 110 10.95 0.79 16.87
CA VAL A 110 10.24 -0.15 15.99
C VAL A 110 10.98 -0.29 14.66
N LEU A 111 11.33 0.83 14.00
CA LEU A 111 12.07 0.83 12.74
C LEU A 111 13.45 0.17 12.88
N ASN A 112 14.15 0.40 13.98
CA ASN A 112 15.46 -0.20 14.22
C ASN A 112 15.36 -1.72 14.39
N ASN A 113 14.40 -2.20 15.17
CA ASN A 113 14.18 -3.63 15.41
C ASN A 113 13.74 -4.34 14.13
N ALA A 114 12.79 -3.77 13.40
CA ALA A 114 12.36 -4.29 12.09
C ALA A 114 13.53 -4.32 11.08
N ALA A 115 14.42 -3.31 11.08
CA ALA A 115 15.59 -3.29 10.23
C ALA A 115 16.59 -4.43 10.53
N VAL A 116 16.70 -4.87 11.79
CA VAL A 116 17.50 -6.07 12.14
C VAL A 116 16.89 -7.31 11.52
N ASP A 117 15.59 -7.55 11.74
CA ASP A 117 14.88 -8.69 11.17
C ASP A 117 14.99 -8.72 9.63
N MET A 118 14.89 -7.55 9.00
CA MET A 118 14.95 -7.46 7.54
C MET A 118 16.35 -7.67 6.98
N LYS A 119 17.40 -7.35 7.72
CA LYS A 119 18.77 -7.74 7.34
C LYS A 119 18.94 -9.25 7.37
N GLU A 120 18.40 -9.91 8.39
CA GLU A 120 18.38 -11.38 8.49
C GLU A 120 17.54 -12.00 7.37
N TYR A 121 16.37 -11.43 7.08
CA TYR A 121 15.51 -11.85 5.98
C TYR A 121 16.26 -11.88 4.64
N LEU A 122 17.18 -10.94 4.40
CA LEU A 122 17.93 -10.88 3.13
C LEU A 122 19.01 -11.97 3.00
N ILE A 123 19.40 -12.66 4.08
CA ILE A 123 20.40 -13.71 4.03
C ILE A 123 19.91 -14.85 3.11
N GLY A 124 20.70 -15.19 2.10
CA GLY A 124 20.37 -16.22 1.11
C GLY A 124 19.27 -15.84 0.11
N LYS A 125 18.72 -14.62 0.16
CA LYS A 125 17.79 -14.14 -0.86
C LYS A 125 18.53 -13.64 -2.09
N SER A 126 17.94 -13.90 -3.24
CA SER A 126 18.45 -13.42 -4.53
C SER A 126 17.41 -12.54 -5.21
N PHE A 127 17.87 -11.48 -5.86
CA PHE A 127 17.05 -10.58 -6.65
C PHE A 127 17.49 -10.64 -8.12
N VAL A 128 16.55 -10.40 -9.02
CA VAL A 128 16.78 -10.55 -10.47
C VAL A 128 17.86 -9.59 -10.99
N LYS A 129 17.97 -8.41 -10.35
CA LYS A 129 18.96 -7.39 -10.73
C LYS A 129 19.65 -6.79 -9.50
N PRO A 130 20.90 -6.30 -9.63
CA PRO A 130 21.59 -5.58 -8.55
C PRO A 130 20.80 -4.36 -8.04
N ALA A 131 20.10 -3.64 -8.93
CA ALA A 131 19.26 -2.49 -8.54
C ALA A 131 18.14 -2.88 -7.57
N HIS A 132 17.57 -4.08 -7.71
CA HIS A 132 16.55 -4.58 -6.79
C HIS A 132 17.12 -4.85 -5.39
N LEU A 133 18.30 -5.46 -5.31
CA LEU A 133 18.99 -5.66 -4.03
C LEU A 133 19.30 -4.31 -3.37
N LYS A 134 19.82 -3.35 -4.13
CA LYS A 134 20.06 -1.99 -3.64
C LYS A 134 18.79 -1.31 -3.13
N ALA A 135 17.69 -1.44 -3.85
CA ALA A 135 16.40 -0.85 -3.46
C ALA A 135 15.90 -1.42 -2.12
N VAL A 136 15.93 -2.74 -1.91
CA VAL A 136 15.52 -3.35 -0.65
C VAL A 136 16.46 -2.99 0.51
N GLN A 137 17.77 -2.90 0.27
CA GLN A 137 18.74 -2.43 1.27
C GLN A 137 18.48 -0.98 1.68
N ASN A 138 18.19 -0.10 0.71
CA ASN A 138 17.80 1.27 0.98
C ASN A 138 16.46 1.33 1.77
N GLY A 139 15.51 0.47 1.41
CA GLY A 139 14.25 0.34 2.14
C GLY A 139 14.45 0.02 3.62
N ILE A 140 15.36 -0.90 3.97
CA ILE A 140 15.64 -1.24 5.37
C ILE A 140 16.13 -0.03 6.17
N THR A 141 16.83 0.90 5.55
CA THR A 141 17.37 2.10 6.22
C THR A 141 16.45 3.32 6.12
N PHE A 142 15.43 3.26 5.28
CA PHE A 142 14.45 4.33 5.14
C PHE A 142 13.64 4.51 6.41
N ARG A 143 13.38 5.76 6.82
CA ARG A 143 12.69 6.06 8.09
C ARG A 143 11.22 6.45 7.91
N GLY A 144 10.77 6.62 6.69
CA GLY A 144 9.40 7.02 6.37
C GLY A 144 8.39 5.87 6.28
N HIS A 145 8.65 4.70 6.89
CA HIS A 145 7.70 3.59 6.91
C HIS A 145 6.62 3.71 7.99
N PHE A 146 6.81 4.61 8.96
CA PHE A 146 5.79 5.17 9.81
C PHE A 146 5.47 6.54 9.24
N GLN A 147 4.24 6.77 8.81
CA GLN A 147 3.95 8.01 8.11
C GLN A 147 3.26 9.05 9.00
N HIS A 148 1.98 8.95 9.19
CA HIS A 148 1.19 10.01 9.79
C HIS A 148 0.02 9.46 10.61
N PRO A 149 -0.50 10.26 11.57
CA PRO A 149 -1.78 9.96 12.20
C PRO A 149 -2.91 9.95 11.17
N VAL A 150 -3.92 9.13 11.42
CA VAL A 150 -5.16 9.05 10.64
C VAL A 150 -6.33 9.21 11.59
N GLY A 151 -7.36 9.98 11.18
CA GLY A 151 -8.56 10.21 11.97
C GLY A 151 -9.65 10.88 11.15
N MET A 152 -9.99 12.13 11.46
CA MET A 152 -10.94 12.91 10.67
C MET A 152 -10.31 13.46 9.39
N ALA A 153 -8.99 13.47 9.30
CA ALA A 153 -8.23 13.71 8.08
C ALA A 153 -7.28 12.55 7.82
N VAL A 154 -6.95 12.30 6.55
CA VAL A 154 -5.97 11.27 6.17
C VAL A 154 -4.60 11.59 6.77
N HIS A 155 -4.17 12.83 6.73
CA HIS A 155 -3.02 13.35 7.47
C HIS A 155 -3.53 14.18 8.66
N ASP A 156 -3.92 13.48 9.73
CA ASP A 156 -4.53 14.12 10.89
C ASP A 156 -3.49 14.76 11.81
N VAL A 157 -3.99 15.53 12.79
CA VAL A 157 -3.14 16.24 13.77
C VAL A 157 -2.34 15.26 14.61
N GLY A 158 -1.14 15.68 15.00
CA GLY A 158 -0.25 14.89 15.85
C GLY A 158 1.05 14.50 15.15
N ARG A 159 1.76 13.57 15.78
CA ARG A 159 3.04 13.06 15.30
C ARG A 159 3.15 11.57 15.63
N VAL A 160 3.80 10.84 14.73
CA VAL A 160 4.20 9.44 14.95
C VAL A 160 5.73 9.33 14.99
N HIS A 161 6.44 10.13 14.17
CA HIS A 161 7.90 10.10 14.12
C HIS A 161 8.56 10.55 15.42
N GLY A 162 9.42 9.67 15.97
CA GLY A 162 10.26 9.96 17.12
C GLY A 162 9.52 10.13 18.44
N VAL A 163 8.20 9.88 18.48
CA VAL A 163 7.42 9.91 19.72
C VAL A 163 7.27 8.52 20.33
N THR A 164 7.03 8.47 21.62
CA THR A 164 6.65 7.25 22.33
C THR A 164 5.21 6.90 22.01
N LEU A 165 4.98 5.70 21.50
CA LEU A 165 3.66 5.22 21.14
C LEU A 165 2.82 5.01 22.41
N GLN A 166 1.56 5.43 22.36
CA GLN A 166 0.61 5.33 23.45
C GLN A 166 -0.65 4.60 22.98
N GLU A 167 -1.33 3.94 23.90
CA GLU A 167 -2.65 3.34 23.65
C GLU A 167 -3.60 4.35 23.01
N GLY A 168 -4.33 3.92 22.01
CA GLY A 168 -5.29 4.73 21.26
C GLY A 168 -4.71 5.52 20.08
N MET A 169 -3.38 5.57 19.91
CA MET A 169 -2.80 6.20 18.72
C MET A 169 -3.16 5.40 17.46
N VAL A 170 -3.67 6.11 16.45
CA VAL A 170 -4.00 5.57 15.11
C VAL A 170 -3.09 6.23 14.08
N PHE A 171 -2.44 5.43 13.25
CA PHE A 171 -1.49 5.92 12.24
C PHE A 171 -1.25 4.89 11.13
N THR A 172 -0.58 5.33 10.05
CA THR A 172 -0.25 4.46 8.93
C THR A 172 1.09 3.76 9.11
N ILE A 173 1.15 2.50 8.65
CA ILE A 173 2.35 1.71 8.45
C ILE A 173 2.48 1.50 6.95
N ASP A 174 3.46 2.14 6.35
CA ASP A 174 3.58 2.30 4.91
C ASP A 174 4.98 1.90 4.39
N PRO A 175 5.37 0.61 4.44
CA PRO A 175 6.63 0.16 3.89
C PRO A 175 6.66 0.28 2.37
N MET A 176 7.73 0.89 1.87
CA MET A 176 7.88 1.23 0.46
C MET A 176 9.33 1.10 -0.02
N ILE A 177 9.49 0.82 -1.30
CA ILE A 177 10.77 0.82 -2.01
C ILE A 177 10.65 1.46 -3.38
N TRP A 178 11.72 2.13 -3.81
CA TRP A 178 11.87 2.71 -5.14
C TRP A 178 13.02 2.06 -5.89
N ILE A 179 12.81 1.83 -7.18
CA ILE A 179 13.82 1.40 -8.13
C ILE A 179 13.90 2.46 -9.23
N PRO A 180 14.68 3.54 -9.04
CA PRO A 180 14.70 4.67 -9.97
C PRO A 180 15.08 4.27 -11.40
N GLU A 181 16.00 3.33 -11.54
CA GLU A 181 16.49 2.84 -12.83
C GLU A 181 15.38 2.20 -13.69
N GLU A 182 14.33 1.70 -13.05
CA GLU A 182 13.18 1.08 -13.71
C GLU A 182 11.91 1.94 -13.59
N ARG A 183 11.96 3.07 -12.91
CA ARG A 183 10.80 3.86 -12.50
C ARG A 183 9.73 2.95 -11.86
N HIS A 184 10.16 2.10 -10.96
CA HIS A 184 9.31 1.13 -10.30
C HIS A 184 9.19 1.45 -8.81
N TYR A 185 7.96 1.36 -8.30
CA TYR A 185 7.62 1.64 -6.92
C TYR A 185 6.73 0.54 -6.38
N ILE A 186 6.98 0.11 -5.16
CA ILE A 186 6.16 -0.89 -4.48
C ILE A 186 5.89 -0.39 -3.07
N ARG A 187 4.62 -0.37 -2.70
CA ARG A 187 4.10 0.06 -1.40
C ARG A 187 2.94 -0.84 -0.97
N ILE A 188 2.87 -1.09 0.32
CA ILE A 188 1.67 -1.58 1.02
C ILE A 188 1.48 -0.67 2.20
N GLU A 189 0.26 -0.26 2.46
CA GLU A 189 -0.08 0.60 3.57
C GLU A 189 -1.28 0.05 4.33
N ASP A 190 -1.16 0.06 5.64
CA ASP A 190 -2.17 -0.38 6.58
C ASP A 190 -2.36 0.66 7.69
N VAL A 191 -3.56 0.76 8.22
CA VAL A 191 -3.86 1.58 9.41
C VAL A 191 -3.72 0.72 10.66
N ALA A 192 -2.92 1.21 11.60
CA ALA A 192 -2.63 0.57 12.87
C ALA A 192 -3.23 1.37 14.04
N VAL A 193 -3.79 0.69 15.03
CA VAL A 193 -4.14 1.28 16.33
C VAL A 193 -3.34 0.62 17.44
N VAL A 194 -2.68 1.43 18.28
CA VAL A 194 -1.96 0.93 19.44
C VAL A 194 -2.96 0.51 20.52
N THR A 195 -2.90 -0.75 20.92
CA THR A 195 -3.74 -1.30 21.98
C THR A 195 -3.02 -1.25 23.35
N LYS A 196 -3.66 -1.69 24.42
CA LYS A 196 -3.04 -1.77 25.78
C LYS A 196 -1.75 -2.57 25.82
N THR A 197 -1.61 -3.59 24.96
CA THR A 197 -0.49 -4.54 25.04
C THR A 197 0.27 -4.73 23.74
N GLY A 198 -0.18 -4.11 22.63
CA GLY A 198 0.40 -4.29 21.30
C GLY A 198 -0.22 -3.38 20.27
N VAL A 199 -0.59 -3.94 19.15
CA VAL A 199 -1.16 -3.24 17.99
C VAL A 199 -2.26 -4.08 17.33
N GLU A 200 -3.25 -3.43 16.79
CA GLU A 200 -4.25 -4.02 15.90
C GLU A 200 -4.08 -3.40 14.50
N ASN A 201 -4.11 -4.23 13.47
CA ASN A 201 -4.17 -3.79 12.09
C ASN A 201 -5.63 -3.66 11.67
N LEU A 202 -6.12 -2.45 11.48
CA LEU A 202 -7.52 -2.17 11.12
C LEU A 202 -7.84 -2.57 9.66
N SER A 203 -6.84 -2.77 8.82
CA SER A 203 -6.96 -3.17 7.42
C SER A 203 -6.50 -4.63 7.16
N ASP A 204 -6.38 -5.45 8.19
CA ASP A 204 -5.88 -6.83 8.11
C ASP A 204 -6.72 -7.73 7.18
N PHE A 205 -8.01 -7.45 7.03
CA PHE A 205 -8.91 -8.16 6.14
C PHE A 205 -8.63 -7.95 4.65
N VAL A 206 -7.84 -6.93 4.28
CA VAL A 206 -7.50 -6.65 2.87
C VAL A 206 -6.34 -7.55 2.43
N PRO A 207 -6.49 -8.36 1.38
CA PRO A 207 -5.45 -9.28 0.91
C PRO A 207 -4.09 -8.62 0.74
N SER A 208 -3.06 -9.26 1.28
CA SER A 208 -1.69 -8.74 1.25
C SER A 208 -0.61 -9.79 0.94
N ASN A 209 -0.86 -11.09 1.12
CA ASN A 209 0.07 -12.10 0.62
C ASN A 209 -0.19 -12.43 -0.87
N ILE A 210 0.81 -12.95 -1.56
CA ILE A 210 0.75 -13.20 -3.02
C ILE A 210 -0.40 -14.12 -3.38
N GLU A 211 -0.58 -15.18 -2.63
CA GLU A 211 -1.56 -16.23 -2.90
C GLU A 211 -2.99 -15.69 -2.82
N ASP A 212 -3.27 -14.88 -1.81
CA ASP A 212 -4.58 -14.27 -1.63
C ASP A 212 -4.84 -13.15 -2.64
N VAL A 213 -3.84 -12.31 -2.92
CA VAL A 213 -3.94 -11.28 -3.96
C VAL A 213 -4.23 -11.90 -5.33
N GLU A 214 -3.44 -12.90 -5.74
CA GLU A 214 -3.65 -13.59 -7.02
C GLU A 214 -4.97 -14.37 -7.09
N ARG A 215 -5.50 -14.83 -5.96
CA ARG A 215 -6.82 -15.46 -5.88
C ARG A 215 -7.92 -14.42 -6.05
N THR A 216 -7.86 -13.33 -5.31
CA THR A 216 -8.88 -12.28 -5.32
C THR A 216 -9.01 -11.60 -6.69
N ILE A 217 -7.89 -11.36 -7.38
CA ILE A 217 -7.92 -10.74 -8.72
C ILE A 217 -8.62 -11.63 -9.77
N LYS A 218 -8.73 -12.94 -9.54
CA LYS A 218 -9.44 -13.85 -10.43
C LYS A 218 -10.95 -13.85 -10.23
N GLU A 219 -11.43 -13.23 -9.16
CA GLU A 219 -12.86 -13.10 -8.93
C GLU A 219 -13.48 -12.13 -9.95
N ILE A 220 -14.76 -12.33 -10.24
CA ILE A 220 -15.47 -11.45 -11.17
C ILE A 220 -15.63 -10.06 -10.54
N GLY A 221 -14.99 -9.06 -11.12
CA GLY A 221 -15.03 -7.68 -10.65
C GLY A 221 -16.18 -6.86 -11.22
N LEU A 222 -16.48 -5.73 -10.59
CA LEU A 222 -17.53 -4.82 -11.04
C LEU A 222 -17.34 -4.35 -12.50
N THR A 223 -16.11 -4.17 -12.94
CA THR A 223 -15.79 -3.71 -14.30
C THR A 223 -16.06 -4.77 -15.37
N GLU A 224 -16.14 -6.05 -15.00
CA GLU A 224 -16.46 -7.14 -15.92
C GLU A 224 -17.97 -7.25 -16.20
N PHE A 225 -18.80 -6.90 -15.22
CA PHE A 225 -20.26 -6.90 -15.39
C PHE A 225 -20.78 -5.79 -16.30
N ARG A 226 -20.03 -4.72 -16.47
CA ARG A 226 -20.40 -3.58 -17.31
C ARG A 226 -19.17 -3.07 -18.07
N PRO A 227 -18.77 -3.76 -19.16
CA PRO A 227 -17.67 -3.27 -19.97
C PRO A 227 -18.07 -1.89 -20.53
N VAL A 228 -17.42 -0.85 -20.03
CA VAL A 228 -17.58 0.49 -20.57
C VAL A 228 -16.80 0.50 -21.88
N LYS A 229 -17.51 0.56 -23.00
CA LYS A 229 -16.87 0.89 -24.27
C LYS A 229 -16.27 2.28 -24.10
N SER A 230 -14.95 2.37 -24.12
CA SER A 230 -14.26 3.65 -24.07
C SER A 230 -14.76 4.53 -25.21
N LEU A 231 -15.40 5.64 -24.87
CA LEU A 231 -15.57 6.71 -25.84
C LEU A 231 -14.18 7.29 -26.08
N PRO A 232 -13.72 7.38 -27.33
CA PRO A 232 -12.46 8.05 -27.60
C PRO A 232 -12.59 9.49 -27.09
N LEU A 233 -11.71 9.85 -26.17
CA LEU A 233 -11.56 11.25 -25.79
C LEU A 233 -11.18 12.03 -27.05
N LYS A 234 -12.05 12.96 -27.46
CA LYS A 234 -11.79 13.89 -28.56
C LYS A 234 -10.79 14.95 -28.13
#